data_82cf3f5e238a5735bce7a5e30dccb9c2
#
_entry.id   82cf3f5e238a5735bce7a5e30dccb9c2
#
_cell.length_a   1.000
_cell.length_b   1.000
_cell.length_c   1.000
_cell.angle_alpha   90.00
_cell.angle_beta   90.00
_cell.angle_gamma   90.00
#
_symmetry.space_group_name_H-M   'P 1'
#
loop_
_entity.id
_entity.type
_entity.pdbx_description
1 polymer ?
#
loop_
_entity_poly.entity_id
_entity_poly.type
_entity_poly.pdbx_seq_one_letter_code
_entity_poly.pdbx_strand_id
1 'polypeptide(L)'
;MKKFSMIAAGALAAGLSFSAMAADTYQLDPNHTYPSFEADHFGGVSTWRGKFNKSSGTVVLDRAAKTGTMDVTIDVSSINTGNAKLDEHLQKAEFFDAAKYPTAVYKGTSIRFDGDKPAEVVGSLTMHGVTKPLNLKIESFKCFVNPMMKKEVCGTEATATFDRGDFGMDYGKTYGFSLKTVLHIQAEGVKQ
;
A
#
# COMPACT_ATOMS: atom_id res chain seq x y z
N MET A 1 -39.88 29.58 -65.90
CA MET A 1 -39.94 28.74 -64.67
C MET A 1 -38.55 28.21 -64.39
N LYS A 2 -37.84 28.80 -63.39
CA LYS A 2 -36.47 28.42 -63.01
C LYS A 2 -36.57 27.48 -61.80
N LYS A 3 -36.05 26.21 -61.95
CA LYS A 3 -35.97 25.24 -60.85
C LYS A 3 -34.66 25.47 -60.07
N PHE A 4 -34.78 25.78 -58.80
CA PHE A 4 -33.65 25.81 -57.85
C PHE A 4 -33.48 24.43 -57.28
N SER A 5 -32.30 23.83 -57.49
CA SER A 5 -31.86 22.62 -56.80
C SER A 5 -31.12 23.00 -55.54
N MET A 6 -31.65 22.61 -54.39
CA MET A 6 -30.93 22.68 -53.11
C MET A 6 -30.01 21.48 -52.97
N ILE A 7 -28.70 21.73 -52.83
CA ILE A 7 -27.72 20.74 -52.47
C ILE A 7 -27.62 20.76 -50.94
N ALA A 8 -28.02 19.66 -50.30
CA ALA A 8 -27.84 19.48 -48.87
C ALA A 8 -26.43 18.96 -48.60
N ALA A 9 -25.59 19.77 -47.98
CA ALA A 9 -24.26 19.33 -47.52
C ALA A 9 -24.40 18.62 -46.15
N GLY A 10 -24.28 17.31 -46.16
CA GLY A 10 -24.23 16.50 -44.94
C GLY A 10 -22.86 16.59 -44.32
N ALA A 11 -22.75 17.22 -43.13
CA ALA A 11 -21.54 17.23 -42.33
C ALA A 11 -21.41 15.86 -41.59
N LEU A 12 -20.45 15.04 -42.01
CA LEU A 12 -20.06 13.82 -41.29
C LEU A 12 -19.24 14.24 -40.03
N ALA A 13 -19.86 14.19 -38.85
CA ALA A 13 -19.15 14.33 -37.60
C ALA A 13 -18.42 13.01 -37.29
N ALA A 14 -17.13 12.94 -37.56
CA ALA A 14 -16.28 11.82 -37.12
C ALA A 14 -16.12 11.90 -35.59
N GLY A 15 -16.87 11.09 -34.86
CA GLY A 15 -16.74 10.93 -33.42
C GLY A 15 -15.39 10.24 -33.12
N LEU A 16 -14.46 10.97 -32.55
CA LEU A 16 -13.24 10.41 -31.96
C LEU A 16 -13.63 9.64 -30.70
N SER A 17 -13.74 8.32 -30.81
CA SER A 17 -13.90 7.43 -29.66
C SER A 17 -12.56 7.39 -28.90
N PHE A 18 -12.42 8.16 -27.83
CA PHE A 18 -11.35 7.96 -26.88
C PHE A 18 -11.65 6.66 -26.14
N SER A 19 -10.91 5.61 -26.45
CA SER A 19 -10.88 4.41 -25.60
C SER A 19 -10.26 4.82 -24.26
N ALA A 20 -11.09 4.97 -23.23
CA ALA A 20 -10.60 5.07 -21.86
C ALA A 20 -9.82 3.77 -21.58
N MET A 21 -8.51 3.85 -21.38
CA MET A 21 -7.76 2.71 -20.90
C MET A 21 -8.27 2.40 -19.49
N ALA A 22 -8.71 1.16 -19.29
CA ALA A 22 -9.16 0.72 -17.98
C ALA A 22 -7.97 0.68 -17.02
N ALA A 23 -8.22 1.02 -15.74
CA ALA A 23 -7.22 0.87 -14.70
C ALA A 23 -6.73 -0.59 -14.61
N ASP A 24 -5.44 -0.77 -14.44
CA ASP A 24 -4.83 -2.09 -14.27
C ASP A 24 -4.96 -2.56 -12.83
N THR A 25 -5.24 -3.84 -12.64
CA THR A 25 -5.27 -4.48 -11.33
C THR A 25 -4.01 -5.30 -11.12
N TYR A 26 -3.34 -5.09 -9.99
CA TYR A 26 -2.16 -5.83 -9.57
C TYR A 26 -2.48 -6.61 -8.30
N GLN A 27 -2.24 -7.91 -8.32
CA GLN A 27 -2.27 -8.75 -7.14
C GLN A 27 -0.90 -8.71 -6.47
N LEU A 28 -0.83 -8.41 -5.16
CA LEU A 28 0.44 -8.44 -4.43
C LEU A 28 1.05 -9.84 -4.46
N ASP A 29 2.35 -9.89 -4.73
CA ASP A 29 3.14 -11.12 -4.64
C ASP A 29 3.57 -11.34 -3.18
N PRO A 30 3.05 -12.38 -2.50
CA PRO A 30 3.36 -12.62 -1.10
C PRO A 30 4.82 -13.00 -0.84
N ASN A 31 5.56 -13.44 -1.87
CA ASN A 31 6.98 -13.78 -1.75
C ASN A 31 7.90 -12.56 -1.88
N HIS A 32 7.37 -11.44 -2.37
CA HIS A 32 8.12 -10.20 -2.58
C HIS A 32 7.46 -8.98 -1.91
N THR A 33 6.52 -9.22 -0.96
CA THR A 33 5.82 -8.14 -0.25
C THR A 33 6.00 -8.31 1.25
N TYR A 34 6.82 -7.43 1.84
CA TYR A 34 7.18 -7.48 3.25
C TYR A 34 7.04 -6.10 3.91
N PRO A 35 5.91 -5.82 4.57
CA PRO A 35 5.82 -4.69 5.49
C PRO A 35 6.80 -4.88 6.65
N SER A 36 7.78 -3.99 6.76
CA SER A 36 8.81 -4.02 7.78
C SER A 36 8.72 -2.79 8.67
N PHE A 37 9.22 -2.88 9.89
CA PHE A 37 9.15 -1.79 10.86
C PHE A 37 10.44 -1.63 11.67
N GLU A 38 10.64 -0.42 12.16
CA GLU A 38 11.61 -0.08 13.19
C GLU A 38 10.88 0.49 14.40
N ALA A 39 11.29 0.06 15.59
CA ALA A 39 10.77 0.52 16.88
C ALA A 39 11.90 0.76 17.88
N ASP A 40 11.69 1.73 18.74
CA ASP A 40 12.63 2.10 19.79
C ASP A 40 12.75 1.04 20.87
N HIS A 41 13.95 0.94 21.45
CA HIS A 41 14.24 0.16 22.63
C HIS A 41 14.97 1.02 23.67
N PHE A 42 14.30 1.24 24.80
CA PHE A 42 14.77 2.02 25.94
C PHE A 42 15.28 3.43 25.59
N GLY A 43 14.45 4.22 24.88
CA GLY A 43 14.77 5.62 24.63
C GLY A 43 16.02 5.83 23.76
N GLY A 44 16.22 4.95 22.76
CA GLY A 44 17.30 5.07 21.80
C GLY A 44 18.55 4.23 22.11
N VAL A 45 18.50 3.32 23.09
CA VAL A 45 19.61 2.38 23.34
C VAL A 45 19.86 1.49 22.13
N SER A 46 18.78 1.04 21.48
CA SER A 46 18.86 0.30 20.22
C SER A 46 17.56 0.44 19.44
N THR A 47 17.58 -0.04 18.20
CA THR A 47 16.39 -0.10 17.32
C THR A 47 16.08 -1.55 17.04
N TRP A 48 14.89 -1.99 17.43
CA TRP A 48 14.34 -3.26 16.99
C TRP A 48 13.80 -3.14 15.59
N ARG A 49 14.05 -4.19 14.81
CA ARG A 49 13.54 -4.33 13.44
C ARG A 49 12.79 -5.62 13.31
N GLY A 50 11.71 -5.57 12.57
CA GLY A 50 10.92 -6.75 12.24
C GLY A 50 10.15 -6.54 10.96
N LYS A 51 9.54 -7.63 10.48
CA LYS A 51 8.68 -7.64 9.30
C LYS A 51 7.51 -8.58 9.51
N PHE A 52 6.51 -8.47 8.65
CA PHE A 52 5.45 -9.46 8.54
C PHE A 52 5.71 -10.34 7.30
N ASN A 53 5.72 -11.65 7.49
CA ASN A 53 6.04 -12.61 6.42
C ASN A 53 4.84 -12.97 5.55
N LYS A 54 3.62 -12.58 5.96
CA LYS A 54 2.39 -12.87 5.21
C LYS A 54 1.56 -11.61 5.04
N SER A 55 1.42 -11.21 3.81
CA SER A 55 0.53 -10.14 3.38
C SER A 55 -0.15 -10.50 2.07
N SER A 56 -1.31 -9.94 1.82
CA SER A 56 -2.07 -10.11 0.58
C SER A 56 -2.81 -8.83 0.27
N GLY A 57 -3.21 -8.65 -0.98
CA GLY A 57 -3.97 -7.47 -1.36
C GLY A 57 -3.93 -7.19 -2.84
N THR A 58 -4.63 -6.14 -3.23
CA THR A 58 -4.72 -5.68 -4.61
C THR A 58 -4.43 -4.18 -4.69
N VAL A 59 -3.82 -3.78 -5.79
CA VAL A 59 -3.64 -2.38 -6.18
C VAL A 59 -4.34 -2.20 -7.52
N VAL A 60 -5.22 -1.21 -7.60
CA VAL A 60 -5.81 -0.75 -8.87
C VAL A 60 -5.09 0.54 -9.24
N LEU A 61 -4.48 0.58 -10.40
CA LEU A 61 -3.63 1.68 -10.83
C LEU A 61 -3.93 2.08 -12.28
N ASP A 62 -4.32 3.33 -12.46
CA ASP A 62 -4.41 3.97 -13.78
C ASP A 62 -3.29 5.00 -13.90
N ARG A 63 -2.22 4.63 -14.61
CA ARG A 63 -1.05 5.50 -14.80
C ARG A 63 -1.36 6.66 -15.76
N ALA A 64 -2.29 6.47 -16.69
CA ALA A 64 -2.68 7.52 -17.64
C ALA A 64 -3.56 8.57 -16.98
N ALA A 65 -4.55 8.14 -16.19
CA ALA A 65 -5.41 9.02 -15.41
C ALA A 65 -4.76 9.52 -14.11
N LYS A 66 -3.59 8.96 -13.71
CA LYS A 66 -2.85 9.27 -12.47
C LYS A 66 -3.71 9.04 -11.23
N THR A 67 -4.42 7.92 -11.22
CA THR A 67 -5.29 7.50 -10.11
C THR A 67 -4.97 6.09 -9.67
N GLY A 68 -5.34 5.76 -8.45
CA GLY A 68 -5.22 4.39 -7.95
C GLY A 68 -5.77 4.23 -6.54
N THR A 69 -6.02 2.99 -6.18
CA THR A 69 -6.46 2.56 -4.85
C THR A 69 -5.74 1.28 -4.47
N MET A 70 -5.73 0.96 -3.18
CA MET A 70 -5.21 -0.32 -2.71
C MET A 70 -5.95 -0.84 -1.49
N ASP A 71 -6.03 -2.16 -1.39
CA ASP A 71 -6.48 -2.89 -0.21
C ASP A 71 -5.43 -3.95 0.13
N VAL A 72 -4.86 -3.84 1.34
CA VAL A 72 -3.81 -4.75 1.81
C VAL A 72 -4.17 -5.30 3.17
N THR A 73 -4.05 -6.61 3.32
CA THR A 73 -4.24 -7.32 4.59
C THR A 73 -2.92 -7.97 5.00
N ILE A 74 -2.53 -7.76 6.25
CA ILE A 74 -1.32 -8.29 6.87
C ILE A 74 -1.75 -9.28 7.97
N ASP A 75 -1.22 -10.51 7.93
CA ASP A 75 -1.38 -11.49 9.01
C ASP A 75 -0.45 -11.10 10.16
N VAL A 76 -1.03 -10.66 11.28
CA VAL A 76 -0.28 -10.21 12.46
C VAL A 76 0.54 -11.34 13.07
N SER A 77 0.08 -12.58 13.00
CA SER A 77 0.81 -13.74 13.53
C SER A 77 2.09 -14.07 12.75
N SER A 78 2.23 -13.48 11.55
CA SER A 78 3.41 -13.68 10.70
C SER A 78 4.60 -12.77 11.05
N ILE A 79 4.53 -12.05 12.17
CA ILE A 79 5.59 -11.17 12.64
C ILE A 79 6.90 -11.93 12.83
N ASN A 80 8.01 -11.34 12.42
CA ASN A 80 9.34 -11.91 12.49
C ASN A 80 10.37 -10.80 12.78
N THR A 81 10.95 -10.83 13.95
CA THR A 81 12.03 -9.94 14.38
C THR A 81 13.40 -10.62 14.35
N GLY A 82 13.44 -11.91 13.97
CA GLY A 82 14.62 -12.76 14.12
C GLY A 82 14.82 -13.29 15.54
N ASN A 83 13.92 -12.96 16.48
CA ASN A 83 13.93 -13.44 17.86
C ASN A 83 12.56 -14.04 18.20
N ALA A 84 12.48 -15.37 18.25
CA ALA A 84 11.23 -16.09 18.46
C ALA A 84 10.49 -15.71 19.77
N LYS A 85 11.23 -15.40 20.84
CA LYS A 85 10.61 -14.95 22.11
C LYS A 85 10.00 -13.57 21.99
N LEU A 86 10.63 -12.68 21.23
CA LEU A 86 10.06 -11.37 20.96
C LEU A 86 8.86 -11.48 20.02
N ASP A 87 8.92 -12.31 19.00
CA ASP A 87 7.80 -12.57 18.07
C ASP A 87 6.58 -13.10 18.84
N GLU A 88 6.77 -14.03 19.77
CA GLU A 88 5.71 -14.50 20.66
C GLU A 88 5.17 -13.39 21.58
N HIS A 89 6.05 -12.54 22.14
CA HIS A 89 5.65 -11.46 23.02
C HIS A 89 4.87 -10.38 22.29
N LEU A 90 5.27 -10.01 21.07
CA LEU A 90 4.58 -9.02 20.26
C LEU A 90 3.16 -9.44 19.87
N GLN A 91 2.85 -10.74 19.86
CA GLN A 91 1.50 -11.23 19.56
C GLN A 91 0.55 -11.19 20.76
N LYS A 92 1.03 -10.89 21.99
CA LYS A 92 0.21 -10.84 23.20
C LYS A 92 -0.65 -9.58 23.28
N ALA A 93 -1.57 -9.58 24.25
CA ALA A 93 -2.59 -8.55 24.44
C ALA A 93 -2.01 -7.13 24.69
N GLU A 94 -0.83 -7.03 25.27
CA GLU A 94 -0.13 -5.76 25.53
C GLU A 94 0.50 -5.12 24.28
N PHE A 95 0.52 -5.87 23.13
CA PHE A 95 1.03 -5.40 21.85
C PHE A 95 -0.04 -5.56 20.75
N PHE A 96 0.13 -6.49 19.82
CA PHE A 96 -0.79 -6.66 18.69
C PHE A 96 -2.08 -7.37 19.04
N ASP A 97 -2.14 -8.10 20.18
CA ASP A 97 -3.27 -8.94 20.57
C ASP A 97 -3.78 -9.80 19.38
N ALA A 98 -2.86 -10.57 18.79
CA ALA A 98 -3.11 -11.31 17.56
C ALA A 98 -4.29 -12.30 17.67
N ALA A 99 -4.61 -12.77 18.88
CA ALA A 99 -5.76 -13.63 19.14
C ALA A 99 -7.10 -12.91 18.91
N LYS A 100 -7.15 -11.62 19.23
CA LYS A 100 -8.35 -10.77 19.05
C LYS A 100 -8.34 -10.00 17.73
N TYR A 101 -7.16 -9.59 17.28
CA TYR A 101 -6.94 -8.80 16.08
C TYR A 101 -5.95 -9.51 15.15
N PRO A 102 -6.37 -10.59 14.47
CA PRO A 102 -5.45 -11.43 13.69
C PRO A 102 -4.87 -10.73 12.46
N THR A 103 -5.46 -9.61 12.04
CA THR A 103 -5.03 -8.88 10.85
C THR A 103 -4.87 -7.39 11.12
N ALA A 104 -3.90 -6.79 10.44
CA ALA A 104 -3.88 -5.36 10.18
C ALA A 104 -4.29 -5.11 8.72
N VAL A 105 -5.01 -4.02 8.46
CA VAL A 105 -5.53 -3.69 7.12
C VAL A 105 -5.13 -2.28 6.76
N TYR A 106 -4.55 -2.12 5.57
CA TYR A 106 -4.28 -0.81 4.98
C TYR A 106 -5.20 -0.58 3.78
N LYS A 107 -5.91 0.55 3.78
CA LYS A 107 -6.77 1.01 2.67
C LYS A 107 -6.22 2.29 2.09
N GLY A 108 -5.67 2.22 0.88
CA GLY A 108 -5.29 3.36 0.07
C GLY A 108 -6.48 3.84 -0.76
N THR A 109 -6.96 5.04 -0.48
CA THR A 109 -8.14 5.62 -1.16
C THR A 109 -7.79 6.40 -2.41
N SER A 110 -6.54 6.88 -2.50
CA SER A 110 -6.01 7.51 -3.70
C SER A 110 -4.49 7.42 -3.75
N ILE A 111 -3.94 7.49 -4.96
CA ILE A 111 -2.50 7.58 -5.20
C ILE A 111 -2.22 8.95 -5.83
N ARG A 112 -1.35 9.73 -5.19
CA ARG A 112 -0.84 10.99 -5.74
C ARG A 112 0.38 10.72 -6.59
N PHE A 113 0.53 11.49 -7.65
CA PHE A 113 1.63 11.38 -8.60
C PHE A 113 2.50 12.65 -8.56
N ASP A 114 3.80 12.46 -8.75
CA ASP A 114 4.75 13.52 -9.10
C ASP A 114 5.21 13.25 -10.54
N GLY A 115 4.82 14.15 -11.46
CA GLY A 115 4.93 13.88 -12.89
C GLY A 115 4.16 12.63 -13.29
N ASP A 116 4.85 11.62 -13.78
CA ASP A 116 4.27 10.35 -14.24
C ASP A 116 4.52 9.18 -13.26
N LYS A 117 5.05 9.48 -12.07
CA LYS A 117 5.39 8.45 -11.07
C LYS A 117 4.47 8.56 -9.86
N PRO A 118 3.96 7.45 -9.33
CA PRO A 118 3.34 7.42 -8.01
C PRO A 118 4.32 7.98 -6.96
N ALA A 119 3.84 8.86 -6.08
CA ALA A 119 4.65 9.54 -5.07
C ALA A 119 4.14 9.32 -3.64
N GLU A 120 2.82 9.22 -3.47
CA GLU A 120 2.21 9.02 -2.17
C GLU A 120 0.91 8.23 -2.30
N VAL A 121 0.68 7.30 -1.37
CA VAL A 121 -0.64 6.71 -1.17
C VAL A 121 -1.32 7.41 0.00
N VAL A 122 -2.48 7.99 -0.25
CA VAL A 122 -3.35 8.54 0.80
C VAL A 122 -4.24 7.43 1.30
N GLY A 123 -4.22 7.16 2.60
CA GLY A 123 -4.96 6.02 3.11
C GLY A 123 -5.10 5.99 4.63
N SER A 124 -5.50 4.83 5.12
CA SER A 124 -5.67 4.56 6.54
C SER A 124 -5.19 3.16 6.90
N LEU A 125 -4.63 3.04 8.08
CA LEU A 125 -4.26 1.78 8.72
C LEU A 125 -5.29 1.43 9.78
N THR A 126 -5.80 0.21 9.73
CA THR A 126 -6.58 -0.41 10.81
C THR A 126 -5.70 -1.46 11.47
N MET A 127 -5.40 -1.30 12.75
CA MET A 127 -4.55 -2.18 13.53
C MET A 127 -5.02 -2.18 14.98
N HIS A 128 -4.95 -3.34 15.65
CA HIS A 128 -5.41 -3.47 17.05
C HIS A 128 -6.84 -2.94 17.28
N GLY A 129 -7.72 -3.08 16.26
CA GLY A 129 -9.12 -2.63 16.28
C GLY A 129 -9.32 -1.12 16.09
N VAL A 130 -8.27 -0.35 15.89
CA VAL A 130 -8.32 1.11 15.70
C VAL A 130 -7.93 1.48 14.28
N THR A 131 -8.67 2.41 13.67
CA THR A 131 -8.35 2.95 12.33
C THR A 131 -7.84 4.39 12.44
N LYS A 132 -6.70 4.66 11.83
CA LYS A 132 -6.11 6.01 11.76
C LYS A 132 -5.68 6.33 10.34
N PRO A 133 -5.74 7.61 9.92
CA PRO A 133 -5.10 8.06 8.69
C PRO A 133 -3.60 7.75 8.73
N LEU A 134 -3.08 7.20 7.64
CA LEU A 134 -1.66 6.96 7.45
C LEU A 134 -1.35 7.04 5.95
N ASN A 135 -0.60 8.03 5.54
CA ASN A 135 -0.11 8.11 4.16
C ASN A 135 1.21 7.36 4.03
N LEU A 136 1.41 6.72 2.88
CA LEU A 136 2.67 6.06 2.53
C LEU A 136 3.40 6.92 1.51
N LYS A 137 4.60 7.36 1.84
CA LYS A 137 5.50 8.01 0.88
C LYS A 137 6.14 6.95 0.01
N ILE A 138 6.01 7.06 -1.31
CA ILE A 138 6.65 6.15 -2.27
C ILE A 138 8.06 6.66 -2.53
N GLU A 139 9.07 5.87 -2.17
CA GLU A 139 10.48 6.21 -2.35
C GLU A 139 10.99 5.77 -3.73
N SER A 140 10.47 4.66 -4.24
CA SER A 140 10.77 4.16 -5.58
C SER A 140 9.58 3.43 -6.17
N PHE A 141 9.46 3.48 -7.51
CA PHE A 141 8.43 2.75 -8.26
C PHE A 141 8.98 2.36 -9.62
N LYS A 142 8.85 1.09 -9.98
CA LYS A 142 9.27 0.56 -11.28
C LYS A 142 8.39 -0.59 -11.72
N CYS A 143 8.03 -0.60 -13.00
CA CYS A 143 7.36 -1.73 -13.65
C CYS A 143 8.25 -2.32 -14.74
N PHE A 144 8.13 -3.63 -14.97
CA PHE A 144 8.78 -4.33 -16.06
C PHE A 144 7.96 -5.57 -16.45
N VAL A 145 8.16 -6.09 -17.65
CA VAL A 145 7.57 -7.37 -18.04
C VAL A 145 8.48 -8.50 -17.56
N ASN A 146 7.98 -9.27 -16.59
CA ASN A 146 8.73 -10.39 -16.03
C ASN A 146 8.87 -11.50 -17.11
N PRO A 147 10.09 -11.87 -17.49
CA PRO A 147 10.32 -12.82 -18.60
C PRO A 147 9.85 -14.24 -18.31
N MET A 148 9.78 -14.64 -17.04
CA MET A 148 9.29 -15.95 -16.62
C MET A 148 7.76 -16.00 -16.58
N MET A 149 7.13 -14.99 -15.99
CA MET A 149 5.67 -14.92 -15.85
C MET A 149 4.98 -14.38 -17.10
N LYS A 150 5.71 -13.68 -17.98
CA LYS A 150 5.19 -12.97 -19.17
C LYS A 150 4.09 -11.96 -18.83
N LYS A 151 4.10 -11.45 -17.61
CA LYS A 151 3.20 -10.44 -17.08
C LYS A 151 3.97 -9.21 -16.63
N GLU A 152 3.35 -8.05 -16.64
CA GLU A 152 3.91 -6.86 -16.02
C GLU A 152 3.93 -7.06 -14.50
N VAL A 153 5.05 -6.75 -13.89
CA VAL A 153 5.24 -6.68 -12.43
C VAL A 153 5.67 -5.27 -12.10
N CYS A 154 5.02 -4.67 -11.11
CA CYS A 154 5.39 -3.37 -10.57
C CYS A 154 5.86 -3.53 -9.13
N GLY A 155 7.03 -2.97 -8.83
CA GLY A 155 7.63 -2.96 -7.50
C GLY A 155 7.74 -1.55 -6.94
N THR A 156 7.67 -1.43 -5.63
CA THR A 156 7.80 -0.17 -4.88
C THR A 156 8.48 -0.38 -3.55
N GLU A 157 9.23 0.66 -3.14
CA GLU A 157 9.61 0.89 -1.76
C GLU A 157 8.80 2.07 -1.24
N ALA A 158 8.22 1.94 -0.05
CA ALA A 158 7.46 2.99 0.58
C ALA A 158 7.79 3.11 2.07
N THR A 159 7.60 4.32 2.61
CA THR A 159 7.86 4.61 4.02
C THR A 159 6.67 5.32 4.66
N ALA A 160 6.52 5.14 5.97
CA ALA A 160 5.61 5.92 6.79
C ALA A 160 6.13 5.98 8.24
N THR A 161 5.58 6.90 9.02
CA THR A 161 5.84 7.00 10.44
C THR A 161 4.55 7.24 11.18
N PHE A 162 4.34 6.53 12.29
CA PHE A 162 3.18 6.71 13.16
C PHE A 162 3.55 6.48 14.62
N ASP A 163 2.67 6.88 15.55
CA ASP A 163 2.77 6.54 16.96
C ASP A 163 1.90 5.30 17.24
N ARG A 164 2.50 4.19 17.70
CA ARG A 164 1.76 2.96 18.00
C ARG A 164 0.78 3.11 19.16
N GLY A 165 0.99 4.11 20.03
CA GLY A 165 0.08 4.45 21.09
C GLY A 165 -1.28 4.94 20.57
N ASP A 166 -1.34 5.55 19.38
CA ASP A 166 -2.60 5.93 18.72
C ASP A 166 -3.51 4.72 18.40
N PHE A 167 -2.93 3.53 18.39
CA PHE A 167 -3.62 2.25 18.19
C PHE A 167 -3.81 1.47 19.50
N GLY A 168 -3.52 2.09 20.66
CA GLY A 168 -3.64 1.46 21.96
C GLY A 168 -2.47 0.53 22.34
N MET A 169 -1.36 0.56 21.60
CA MET A 169 -0.16 -0.24 21.86
C MET A 169 0.89 0.60 22.59
N ASP A 170 0.65 0.91 23.86
CA ASP A 170 1.48 1.81 24.66
C ASP A 170 2.44 1.10 25.63
N TYR A 171 2.55 -0.23 25.56
CA TYR A 171 3.47 -1.01 26.36
C TYR A 171 4.91 -0.47 26.25
N GLY A 172 5.57 -0.36 27.38
CA GLY A 172 6.94 0.17 27.45
C GLY A 172 7.05 1.69 27.61
N LYS A 173 5.95 2.46 27.42
CA LYS A 173 5.96 3.92 27.57
C LYS A 173 6.48 4.36 28.94
N THR A 174 6.06 3.69 30.01
CA THR A 174 6.49 3.96 31.39
C THR A 174 7.95 3.60 31.66
N TYR A 175 8.55 2.80 30.78
CA TYR A 175 9.97 2.42 30.82
C TYR A 175 10.86 3.30 29.92
N GLY A 176 10.30 4.38 29.36
CA GLY A 176 11.04 5.32 28.52
C GLY A 176 11.13 4.93 27.04
N PHE A 177 10.37 3.93 26.57
CA PHE A 177 10.30 3.62 25.15
C PHE A 177 9.59 4.74 24.38
N SER A 178 10.14 5.17 23.26
CA SER A 178 9.40 5.92 22.26
C SER A 178 8.34 5.02 21.61
N LEU A 179 7.15 5.56 21.43
CA LEU A 179 6.07 4.84 20.73
C LEU A 179 6.11 5.04 19.21
N LYS A 180 7.01 5.90 18.73
CA LYS A 180 7.23 6.15 17.32
C LYS A 180 7.67 4.87 16.61
N THR A 181 6.98 4.52 15.55
CA THR A 181 7.27 3.38 14.68
C THR A 181 7.50 3.89 13.26
N VAL A 182 8.56 3.43 12.62
CA VAL A 182 8.86 3.72 11.21
C VAL A 182 8.58 2.47 10.39
N LEU A 183 7.85 2.64 9.30
CA LEU A 183 7.59 1.58 8.34
C LEU A 183 8.55 1.70 7.14
N HIS A 184 9.06 0.55 6.70
CA HIS A 184 9.76 0.35 5.46
C HIS A 184 9.05 -0.78 4.72
N ILE A 185 8.40 -0.46 3.61
CA ILE A 185 7.51 -1.40 2.92
C ILE A 185 8.11 -1.70 1.56
N GLN A 186 8.54 -2.95 1.38
CA GLN A 186 8.85 -3.53 0.09
C GLN A 186 7.59 -4.22 -0.42
N ALA A 187 7.18 -3.94 -1.64
CA ALA A 187 6.03 -4.60 -2.26
C ALA A 187 6.18 -4.77 -3.76
N GLU A 188 5.78 -5.94 -4.26
CA GLU A 188 5.64 -6.22 -5.68
C GLU A 188 4.22 -6.66 -6.00
N GLY A 189 3.69 -6.22 -7.13
CA GLY A 189 2.36 -6.58 -7.63
C GLY A 189 2.44 -7.12 -9.05
N VAL A 190 1.73 -8.20 -9.30
CA VAL A 190 1.64 -8.85 -10.62
C VAL A 190 0.33 -8.44 -11.29
N LYS A 191 0.40 -7.88 -12.48
CA LYS A 191 -0.76 -7.49 -13.29
C LYS A 191 -1.63 -8.70 -13.62
N GLN A 192 -2.95 -8.54 -13.48
CA GLN A 192 -3.96 -9.57 -13.69
C GLN A 192 -4.53 -9.55 -15.11
#